data_b57281044299d58c1c878d068cbc7949
#
_entry.id   b57281044299d58c1c878d068cbc7949
#
_cell.length_a   1.000
_cell.length_b   1.000
_cell.length_c   1.000
_cell.angle_alpha   90.00
_cell.angle_beta   90.00
_cell.angle_gamma   90.00
#
_symmetry.space_group_name_H-M   'P 1'
#
loop_
_entity.id
_entity.type
_entity.pdbx_description
1 polymer ?
#
loop_
_entity_poly.entity_id
_entity_poly.type
_entity_poly.pdbx_seq_one_letter_code
_entity_poly.pdbx_strand_id
1 'polypeptide(L)'
;MNKISLNELSRKIDKPWFPIDVAAFNNSVIRMAKVEGEFVWHKHDNSDEVFMVFDGEFTLQTKERNFNLKKGECIVVPKGVLHCPRTDSSAIVLLFELKETKQYGD
;
A
#
# COMPACT_ATOMS: atom_id res chain seq x y z
N MET A 1 20.58 -9.59 11.89
CA MET A 1 19.19 -9.30 12.28
C MET A 1 19.12 -7.87 12.79
N ASN A 2 18.29 -7.03 12.16
CA ASN A 2 18.24 -5.60 12.48
C ASN A 2 16.80 -5.18 12.80
N LYS A 3 16.69 -4.32 13.81
CA LYS A 3 15.42 -3.69 14.16
C LYS A 3 15.14 -2.55 13.20
N ILE A 4 13.91 -2.45 12.69
CA ILE A 4 13.48 -1.41 11.77
C ILE A 4 12.39 -0.59 12.47
N SER A 5 12.54 0.74 12.45
CA SER A 5 11.55 1.65 13.03
C SER A 5 10.66 2.19 11.92
N LEU A 6 9.39 1.76 11.92
CA LEU A 6 8.41 2.28 10.97
C LEU A 6 8.14 3.76 11.22
N ASN A 7 8.16 4.18 12.50
CA ASN A 7 7.98 5.59 12.83
C ASN A 7 9.07 6.47 12.19
N GLU A 8 10.33 6.04 12.26
CA GLU A 8 11.43 6.80 11.66
C GLU A 8 11.31 6.84 10.14
N LEU A 9 11.00 5.70 9.52
CA LEU A 9 10.84 5.63 8.07
C LEU A 9 9.68 6.51 7.59
N SER A 10 8.57 6.51 8.31
CA SER A 10 7.39 7.28 7.91
C SER A 10 7.68 8.79 7.91
N ARG A 11 8.56 9.26 8.79
CA ARG A 11 8.92 10.66 8.84
C ARG A 11 9.83 11.10 7.68
N LYS A 12 10.45 10.15 6.99
CA LYS A 12 11.34 10.43 5.86
C LYS A 12 10.63 10.38 4.51
N ILE A 13 9.42 9.84 4.46
CA ILE A 13 8.63 9.76 3.22
C ILE A 13 7.92 11.08 3.02
N ASP A 14 8.26 11.80 1.95
CA ASP A 14 7.62 13.08 1.62
C ASP A 14 6.93 13.06 0.26
N LYS A 15 7.36 12.20 -0.66
CA LYS A 15 6.78 12.11 -2.00
C LYS A 15 5.66 11.08 -2.07
N PRO A 16 4.44 11.50 -2.46
CA PRO A 16 3.36 10.54 -2.69
C PRO A 16 3.71 9.57 -3.82
N TRP A 17 3.25 8.34 -3.69
CA TRP A 17 3.37 7.31 -4.73
C TRP A 17 4.80 6.89 -5.05
N PHE A 18 5.71 7.02 -4.09
CA PHE A 18 7.09 6.53 -4.19
C PHE A 18 7.35 5.54 -3.06
N PRO A 19 6.96 4.27 -3.25
CA PRO A 19 7.14 3.27 -2.20
C PRO A 19 8.62 2.98 -1.95
N ILE A 20 8.94 2.72 -0.69
CA ILE A 20 10.26 2.29 -0.28
C ILE A 20 10.17 0.88 0.27
N ASP A 21 11.21 0.09 0.06
CA ASP A 21 11.31 -1.24 0.65
C ASP A 21 11.66 -1.10 2.13
N VAL A 22 10.83 -1.67 3.00
CA VAL A 22 11.06 -1.66 4.45
C VAL A 22 11.83 -2.90 4.85
N ALA A 23 11.35 -4.07 4.48
CA ALA A 23 11.94 -5.35 4.85
C ALA A 23 11.51 -6.42 3.87
N ALA A 24 12.44 -7.32 3.55
CA ALA A 24 12.15 -8.47 2.72
C ALA A 24 12.14 -9.72 3.57
N PHE A 25 11.25 -10.64 3.26
CA PHE A 25 11.18 -11.93 3.91
C PHE A 25 10.67 -12.97 2.90
N ASN A 26 11.37 -14.08 2.80
CA ASN A 26 11.05 -15.10 1.79
C ASN A 26 11.00 -14.46 0.39
N ASN A 27 9.95 -14.72 -0.38
CA ASN A 27 9.75 -14.09 -1.69
C ASN A 27 8.89 -12.82 -1.61
N SER A 28 8.66 -12.30 -0.41
CA SER A 28 7.77 -11.17 -0.15
C SER A 28 8.54 -9.97 0.38
N VAL A 29 7.87 -8.83 0.38
CA VAL A 29 8.45 -7.57 0.84
C VAL A 29 7.37 -6.75 1.53
N ILE A 30 7.78 -6.01 2.57
CA ILE A 30 6.97 -4.97 3.16
C ILE A 30 7.46 -3.65 2.57
N ARG A 31 6.55 -2.91 1.94
CA ARG A 31 6.84 -1.59 1.41
C ARG A 31 6.04 -0.54 2.16
N MET A 32 6.53 0.68 2.16
CA MET A 32 5.84 1.82 2.77
C MET A 32 5.69 2.91 1.72
N ALA A 33 4.50 3.51 1.65
CA ALA A 33 4.24 4.57 0.69
C ALA A 33 3.34 5.64 1.31
N LYS A 34 3.50 6.86 0.82
CA LYS A 34 2.58 7.96 1.11
C LYS A 34 1.49 7.95 0.04
N VAL A 35 0.24 7.99 0.49
CA VAL A 35 -0.94 8.09 -0.37
C VAL A 35 -1.47 9.52 -0.27
N GLU A 36 -1.65 10.17 -1.41
CA GLU A 36 -2.19 11.53 -1.48
C GLU A 36 -2.82 11.71 -2.85
N GLY A 37 -4.09 12.14 -2.88
CA GLY A 37 -4.83 12.21 -4.13
C GLY A 37 -5.28 10.84 -4.60
N GLU A 38 -5.50 10.70 -5.88
CA GLU A 38 -5.95 9.46 -6.52
C GLU A 38 -4.83 8.86 -7.35
N PHE A 39 -4.63 7.55 -7.19
CA PHE A 39 -3.65 6.81 -7.97
C PHE A 39 -4.24 6.46 -9.35
N VAL A 40 -3.81 5.33 -9.92
CA VAL A 40 -4.36 4.80 -11.17
C VAL A 40 -5.11 3.50 -10.87
N TRP A 41 -6.12 3.22 -11.68
CA TRP A 41 -6.81 1.94 -11.60
C TRP A 41 -5.89 0.86 -12.16
N HIS A 42 -5.65 -0.18 -11.38
CA HIS A 42 -4.72 -1.25 -11.76
C HIS A 42 -5.09 -2.55 -11.05
N LYS A 43 -4.45 -3.63 -11.46
CA LYS A 43 -4.60 -4.95 -10.85
C LYS A 43 -3.28 -5.69 -10.89
N HIS A 44 -3.16 -6.70 -10.04
CA HIS A 44 -2.01 -7.62 -10.04
C HIS A 44 -2.54 -9.01 -10.36
N ASP A 45 -2.03 -9.62 -11.43
CA ASP A 45 -2.60 -10.88 -11.95
C ASP A 45 -2.14 -12.11 -11.19
N ASN A 46 -0.96 -12.06 -10.56
CA ASN A 46 -0.29 -13.25 -10.05
C ASN A 46 -0.23 -13.37 -8.54
N SER A 47 -0.67 -12.35 -7.81
CA SER A 47 -0.58 -12.36 -6.36
C SER A 47 -1.57 -11.43 -5.70
N ASP A 48 -1.88 -11.75 -4.45
CA ASP A 48 -2.65 -10.85 -3.60
C ASP A 48 -1.76 -9.74 -3.08
N GLU A 49 -2.37 -8.65 -2.63
CA GLU A 49 -1.69 -7.51 -2.03
C GLU A 49 -2.41 -7.10 -0.76
N VAL A 50 -1.66 -6.82 0.31
CA VAL A 50 -2.26 -6.33 1.54
C VAL A 50 -1.93 -4.86 1.70
N PHE A 51 -2.97 -4.05 1.94
CA PHE A 51 -2.82 -2.65 2.36
C PHE A 51 -3.10 -2.56 3.86
N MET A 52 -2.22 -1.92 4.60
CA MET A 52 -2.41 -1.64 6.03
C MET A 52 -2.15 -0.17 6.28
N VAL A 53 -3.06 0.53 6.94
CA VAL A 53 -2.85 1.95 7.24
C VAL A 53 -1.97 2.09 8.48
N PHE A 54 -0.82 2.72 8.31
CA PHE A 54 0.09 3.05 9.40
C PHE A 54 -0.28 4.38 10.06
N ASP A 55 -0.67 5.37 9.24
CA ASP A 55 -1.08 6.68 9.73
C ASP A 55 -2.05 7.32 8.74
N GLY A 56 -3.02 8.08 9.25
CA GLY A 56 -4.04 8.72 8.42
C GLY A 56 -5.15 7.76 8.02
N GLU A 57 -5.77 8.03 6.88
CA GLU A 57 -6.81 7.17 6.30
C GLU A 57 -6.86 7.32 4.79
N PHE A 58 -7.32 6.29 4.11
CA PHE A 58 -7.51 6.33 2.67
C PHE A 58 -8.66 5.43 2.27
N THR A 59 -9.13 5.61 1.04
CA THR A 59 -10.18 4.79 0.46
C THR A 59 -9.57 3.90 -0.63
N LEU A 60 -9.81 2.61 -0.53
CA LEU A 60 -9.50 1.69 -1.62
C LEU A 60 -10.77 1.52 -2.45
N GLN A 61 -10.72 2.03 -3.67
CA GLN A 61 -11.84 1.94 -4.59
C GLN A 61 -11.76 0.63 -5.38
N THR A 62 -12.91 -0.03 -5.51
CA THR A 62 -13.07 -1.16 -6.43
C THR A 62 -14.31 -0.90 -7.27
N LYS A 63 -14.52 -1.69 -8.32
CA LYS A 63 -15.68 -1.52 -9.19
C LYS A 63 -16.99 -1.87 -8.50
N GLU A 64 -16.95 -2.73 -7.47
CA GLU A 64 -18.15 -3.12 -6.73
C GLU A 64 -18.47 -2.13 -5.61
N ARG A 65 -17.46 -1.69 -4.86
CA ARG A 65 -17.64 -0.76 -3.74
C ARG A 65 -16.31 -0.18 -3.28
N ASN A 66 -16.41 0.86 -2.45
CA ASN A 66 -15.24 1.49 -1.85
C ASN A 66 -15.07 1.02 -0.41
N PHE A 67 -13.81 0.92 0.02
CA PHE A 67 -13.45 0.55 1.39
C PHE A 67 -12.65 1.69 2.00
N ASN A 68 -13.19 2.30 3.05
CA ASN A 68 -12.44 3.32 3.80
C ASN A 68 -11.64 2.63 4.89
N LEU A 69 -10.33 2.85 4.92
CA LEU A 69 -9.43 2.25 5.90
C LEU A 69 -8.80 3.35 6.74
N LYS A 70 -8.82 3.15 8.06
CA LYS A 70 -8.24 4.03 9.05
C LYS A 70 -7.03 3.39 9.69
N LYS A 71 -6.27 4.18 10.43
CA LYS A 71 -5.07 3.72 11.13
C LYS A 71 -5.31 2.40 11.86
N GLY A 72 -4.45 1.43 11.61
CA GLY A 72 -4.53 0.11 12.21
C GLY A 72 -5.40 -0.88 11.47
N GLU A 73 -6.06 -0.47 10.39
CA GLU A 73 -6.90 -1.35 9.58
C GLU A 73 -6.17 -1.81 8.33
N CYS A 74 -6.52 -3.00 7.85
CA CYS A 74 -5.92 -3.56 6.65
C CYS A 74 -6.97 -4.24 5.78
N ILE A 75 -6.60 -4.48 4.52
CA ILE A 75 -7.44 -5.18 3.57
C ILE A 75 -6.56 -6.01 2.66
N VAL A 76 -7.04 -7.18 2.28
CA VAL A 76 -6.39 -8.02 1.26
C VAL A 76 -7.09 -7.77 -0.06
N VAL A 77 -6.32 -7.34 -1.06
CA VAL A 77 -6.80 -7.23 -2.44
C VAL A 77 -6.44 -8.53 -3.16
N PRO A 78 -7.43 -9.35 -3.50
CA PRO A 78 -7.14 -10.60 -4.21
C PRO A 78 -6.54 -10.32 -5.60
N LYS A 79 -5.73 -11.25 -6.08
CA LYS A 79 -5.19 -11.16 -7.44
C LYS A 79 -6.31 -10.98 -8.46
N GLY A 80 -6.06 -10.16 -9.47
CA GLY A 80 -7.01 -9.90 -10.54
C GLY A 80 -8.06 -8.83 -10.25
N VAL A 81 -8.13 -8.30 -9.01
CA VAL A 81 -9.14 -7.29 -8.65
C VAL A 81 -8.64 -5.91 -9.01
N LEU A 82 -9.36 -5.22 -9.89
CA LEU A 82 -9.11 -3.82 -10.23
C LEU A 82 -9.36 -2.93 -9.03
N HIS A 83 -8.41 -2.07 -8.71
CA HIS A 83 -8.51 -1.20 -7.55
C HIS A 83 -7.74 0.10 -7.76
N CYS A 84 -8.07 1.10 -6.95
CA CYS A 84 -7.43 2.42 -7.02
C CYS A 84 -7.44 3.07 -5.65
N PRO A 85 -6.28 3.22 -5.01
CA PRO A 85 -6.20 3.97 -3.75
C PRO A 85 -6.43 5.46 -3.98
N ARG A 86 -7.15 6.11 -3.06
CA ARG A 86 -7.31 7.56 -3.07
C ARG A 86 -7.54 8.09 -1.67
N THR A 87 -7.17 9.34 -1.45
CA THR A 87 -7.52 10.08 -0.24
C THR A 87 -7.54 11.57 -0.54
N ASP A 88 -8.42 12.31 0.13
CA ASP A 88 -8.47 13.76 0.01
C ASP A 88 -7.46 14.46 0.95
N SER A 89 -6.86 13.71 1.85
CA SER A 89 -5.82 14.20 2.76
C SER A 89 -4.49 13.52 2.45
N SER A 90 -3.93 12.79 3.39
CA SER A 90 -2.76 11.95 3.14
C SER A 90 -2.76 10.78 4.12
N ALA A 91 -2.08 9.71 3.74
CA ALA A 91 -1.94 8.55 4.58
C ALA A 91 -0.58 7.91 4.34
N ILE A 92 -0.08 7.21 5.36
CA ILE A 92 1.08 6.32 5.21
C ILE A 92 0.55 4.91 5.28
N VAL A 93 0.84 4.12 4.27
CA VAL A 93 0.38 2.74 4.18
C VAL A 93 1.56 1.78 4.11
N LEU A 94 1.35 0.59 4.61
CA LEU A 94 2.25 -0.54 4.43
C LEU A 94 1.62 -1.46 3.40
N LEU A 95 2.46 -1.97 2.51
CA LEU A 95 2.08 -2.92 1.47
C LEU A 95 2.83 -4.21 1.71
N PHE A 96 2.10 -5.33 1.76
CA PHE A 96 2.70 -6.64 1.87
C PHE A 96 2.45 -7.35 0.53
N GLU A 97 3.51 -7.64 -0.19
CA GLU A 97 3.39 -8.15 -1.55
C GLU A 97 4.61 -8.95 -1.96
N LEU A 98 4.53 -9.62 -3.10
CA LEU A 98 5.70 -10.30 -3.66
C LEU A 98 6.72 -9.25 -4.11
N LYS A 99 8.00 -9.60 -4.06
CA LYS A 99 9.08 -8.67 -4.43
C LYS A 99 8.95 -8.15 -5.86
N GLU A 100 8.45 -8.97 -6.77
CA GLU A 100 8.30 -8.61 -8.18
C GLU A 100 7.01 -7.83 -8.49
N THR A 101 6.19 -7.52 -7.49
CA THR A 101 4.95 -6.77 -7.69
C THR A 101 5.26 -5.39 -8.25
N LYS A 102 4.56 -5.04 -9.34
CA LYS A 102 4.73 -3.75 -10.01
C LYS A 102 3.75 -2.73 -9.46
N GLN A 103 4.23 -1.54 -9.12
CA GLN A 103 3.43 -0.49 -8.49
C GLN A 103 2.18 -0.14 -9.31
N TYR A 104 2.31 -0.06 -10.63
CA TYR A 104 1.21 0.34 -11.51
C TYR A 104 0.40 -0.83 -12.04
N GLY A 105 0.67 -2.02 -11.55
CA GLY A 105 -0.04 -3.22 -11.96
C GLY A 105 0.52 -3.86 -13.21
N ASP A 106 -0.16 -4.89 -13.63
CA ASP A 106 0.23 -5.69 -14.80
C ASP A 106 -0.48 -5.22 -16.06
#